data_04a4cc89b1682b325a8f6bca232d9b4d
#
_entry.id   04a4cc89b1682b325a8f6bca232d9b4d
#
_cell.length_a   1.000
_cell.length_b   1.000
_cell.length_c   1.000
_cell.angle_alpha   90.00
_cell.angle_beta   90.00
_cell.angle_gamma   90.00
#
_symmetry.space_group_name_H-M   'P 1'
#
loop_
_entity.id
_entity.type
_entity.pdbx_description
1 polymer ?
#
loop_
_entity_poly.entity_id
_entity_poly.type
_entity_poly.pdbx_seq_one_letter_code
_entity_poly.pdbx_strand_id
1 'polypeptide(L)'
;MHKKAKFSIFKSLTIKFLTKFYLMICFDKITDIFSIVDEFCKDFDKTTQPFLLGKPSKRPSIMSKSEVITIYLLFHLSGFRCFKHYYIFYVQKHMQDEFPNTVSYNRFLELMQSVLLPMTIFAKTCCLGNCTGISFVD
;
A
#
# COMPACT_ATOMS: atom_id res chain seq x y z
N MET A 1 9.45 7.65 42.32
CA MET A 1 8.47 8.01 41.30
C MET A 1 9.04 8.73 40.06
N HIS A 2 10.25 9.27 40.09
CA HIS A 2 10.83 9.99 38.93
C HIS A 2 11.38 9.15 37.77
N LYS A 3 11.56 7.84 37.91
CA LYS A 3 12.11 6.98 36.84
C LYS A 3 11.13 6.58 35.74
N LYS A 4 9.81 6.53 36.04
CA LYS A 4 8.79 6.15 35.03
C LYS A 4 8.47 7.25 34.02
N ALA A 5 8.57 8.51 34.40
CA ALA A 5 8.28 9.65 33.49
C ALA A 5 9.39 9.83 32.42
N LYS A 6 10.67 9.64 32.78
CA LYS A 6 11.77 9.74 31.81
C LYS A 6 11.74 8.63 30.76
N PHE A 7 11.30 7.42 31.13
CA PHE A 7 11.20 6.29 30.18
C PHE A 7 10.06 6.46 29.17
N SER A 8 8.95 7.09 29.57
CA SER A 8 7.83 7.38 28.69
C SER A 8 8.16 8.47 27.65
N ILE A 9 8.89 9.52 28.06
CA ILE A 9 9.34 10.59 27.16
C ILE A 9 10.38 10.08 26.15
N PHE A 10 11.27 9.19 26.58
CA PHE A 10 12.28 8.58 25.70
C PHE A 10 11.64 7.67 24.65
N LYS A 11 10.61 6.88 25.01
CA LYS A 11 9.83 6.08 24.06
C LYS A 11 9.09 6.97 23.05
N SER A 12 8.50 8.07 23.49
CA SER A 12 7.81 9.00 22.61
C SER A 12 8.74 9.69 21.60
N LEU A 13 9.95 10.07 22.04
CA LEU A 13 10.97 10.67 21.17
C LEU A 13 11.55 9.67 20.18
N THR A 14 11.82 8.44 20.62
CA THR A 14 12.36 7.37 19.75
C THR A 14 11.34 6.95 18.69
N ILE A 15 10.06 6.88 19.06
CA ILE A 15 8.97 6.59 18.11
C ILE A 15 8.81 7.73 17.09
N LYS A 16 8.88 8.99 17.52
CA LYS A 16 8.83 10.15 16.61
C LYS A 16 10.04 10.22 15.68
N PHE A 17 11.21 9.84 16.16
CA PHE A 17 12.43 9.82 15.34
C PHE A 17 12.42 8.65 14.35
N LEU A 18 11.99 7.48 14.77
CA LEU A 18 11.82 6.31 13.91
C LEU A 18 10.74 6.54 12.86
N THR A 19 9.60 7.15 13.21
CA THR A 19 8.55 7.49 12.23
C THR A 19 9.03 8.54 11.23
N LYS A 20 9.83 9.52 11.65
CA LYS A 20 10.40 10.52 10.75
C LYS A 20 11.49 9.92 9.85
N PHE A 21 12.29 8.98 10.36
CA PHE A 21 13.29 8.27 9.57
C PHE A 21 12.66 7.26 8.59
N TYR A 22 11.60 6.56 9.01
CA TYR A 22 10.78 5.73 8.15
C TYR A 22 10.07 6.54 7.06
N LEU A 23 9.57 7.73 7.38
CA LEU A 23 8.98 8.67 6.42
C LEU A 23 10.01 9.13 5.37
N MET A 24 11.23 9.46 5.79
CA MET A 24 12.26 9.92 4.85
C MET A 24 12.74 8.82 3.89
N ILE A 25 12.77 7.56 4.31
CA ILE A 25 13.10 6.42 3.44
C ILE A 25 11.92 6.05 2.53
N CYS A 26 10.69 6.41 2.92
CA CYS A 26 9.47 6.00 2.21
C CYS A 26 9.12 6.87 1.00
N PHE A 27 9.43 8.17 0.99
CA PHE A 27 9.00 9.07 -0.08
C PHE A 27 9.57 8.68 -1.45
N ASP A 28 10.85 8.41 -1.53
CA ASP A 28 11.48 7.94 -2.78
C ASP A 28 10.96 6.56 -3.20
N LYS A 29 10.66 5.69 -2.24
CA LYS A 29 10.14 4.35 -2.49
C LYS A 29 8.66 4.31 -2.90
N ILE A 30 7.85 5.26 -2.46
CA ILE A 30 6.42 5.32 -2.85
C ILE A 30 6.29 5.51 -4.34
N THR A 31 7.03 6.47 -4.90
CA THR A 31 7.03 6.76 -6.34
C THR A 31 7.53 5.57 -7.15
N ASP A 32 8.60 4.91 -6.69
CA ASP A 32 9.15 3.73 -7.35
C ASP A 32 8.17 2.56 -7.36
N ILE A 33 7.57 2.27 -6.21
CA ILE A 33 6.55 1.21 -6.08
C ILE A 33 5.34 1.54 -6.95
N PHE A 34 4.86 2.78 -6.92
CA PHE A 34 3.74 3.20 -7.74
C PHE A 34 4.03 3.03 -9.23
N SER A 35 5.20 3.44 -9.69
CA SER A 35 5.60 3.31 -11.10
C SER A 35 5.60 1.86 -11.58
N ILE A 36 6.16 0.94 -10.77
CA ILE A 36 6.20 -0.49 -11.09
C ILE A 36 4.78 -1.09 -11.12
N VAL A 37 3.95 -0.73 -10.14
CA VAL A 37 2.56 -1.20 -10.06
C VAL A 37 1.73 -0.65 -11.20
N ASP A 38 1.91 0.63 -11.58
CA ASP A 38 1.17 1.26 -12.66
C ASP A 38 1.51 0.66 -14.03
N GLU A 39 2.79 0.40 -14.29
CA GLU A 39 3.23 -0.30 -15.49
C GLU A 39 2.64 -1.71 -15.58
N PHE A 40 2.70 -2.46 -14.47
CA PHE A 40 2.08 -3.78 -14.39
C PHE A 40 0.56 -3.74 -14.65
N CYS A 41 -0.16 -2.79 -14.03
CA CYS A 41 -1.60 -2.67 -14.21
C CYS A 41 -1.97 -2.34 -15.66
N LYS A 42 -1.21 -1.50 -16.33
CA LYS A 42 -1.41 -1.18 -17.76
C LYS A 42 -1.22 -2.41 -18.64
N ASP A 43 -0.18 -3.19 -18.40
CA ASP A 43 0.08 -4.41 -19.16
C ASP A 43 -0.94 -5.51 -18.85
N PHE A 44 -1.33 -5.64 -17.59
CA PHE A 44 -2.41 -6.54 -17.17
C PHE A 44 -3.73 -6.21 -17.87
N ASP A 45 -4.12 -4.93 -17.89
CA ASP A 45 -5.35 -4.49 -18.54
C ASP A 45 -5.32 -4.74 -20.06
N LYS A 46 -4.21 -4.47 -20.74
CA LYS A 46 -4.04 -4.79 -22.16
C LYS A 46 -4.19 -6.29 -22.45
N THR A 47 -3.60 -7.12 -21.61
CA THR A 47 -3.64 -8.58 -21.77
C THR A 47 -5.02 -9.15 -21.49
N THR A 48 -5.76 -8.56 -20.53
CA THR A 48 -7.04 -9.09 -20.06
C THR A 48 -8.23 -8.54 -20.82
N GLN A 49 -8.09 -7.38 -21.49
CA GLN A 49 -9.20 -6.77 -22.28
C GLN A 49 -9.90 -7.74 -23.26
N PRO A 50 -9.21 -8.59 -24.03
CA PRO A 50 -9.87 -9.50 -24.94
C PRO A 50 -10.68 -10.61 -24.24
N PHE A 51 -10.42 -10.86 -22.95
CA PHE A 51 -11.10 -11.91 -22.17
C PHE A 51 -12.24 -11.38 -21.30
N LEU A 52 -12.36 -10.05 -21.15
CA LEU A 52 -13.44 -9.44 -20.37
C LEU A 52 -14.71 -9.35 -21.20
N LEU A 53 -15.64 -10.27 -20.96
CA LEU A 53 -16.97 -10.33 -21.58
C LEU A 53 -17.94 -9.24 -21.08
N GLY A 54 -17.50 -8.28 -20.31
CA GLY A 54 -18.30 -7.20 -19.74
C GLY A 54 -17.97 -5.84 -20.35
N LYS A 55 -19.00 -5.00 -20.53
CA LYS A 55 -18.79 -3.59 -20.88
C LYS A 55 -18.02 -2.89 -19.75
N PRO A 56 -16.95 -2.15 -20.06
CA PRO A 56 -16.26 -1.36 -19.06
C PRO A 56 -17.25 -0.39 -18.39
N SER A 57 -17.12 -0.23 -17.07
CA SER A 57 -17.95 0.72 -16.33
C SER A 57 -17.81 2.11 -16.95
N LYS A 58 -18.94 2.75 -17.25
CA LYS A 58 -18.98 4.09 -17.85
C LYS A 58 -18.40 5.18 -16.93
N ARG A 59 -18.26 4.90 -15.64
CA ARG A 59 -17.69 5.85 -14.67
C ARG A 59 -16.32 5.38 -14.24
N PRO A 60 -15.26 6.18 -14.48
CA PRO A 60 -13.94 5.87 -13.96
C PRO A 60 -13.98 5.84 -12.42
N SER A 61 -13.24 4.93 -11.83
CA SER A 61 -13.05 4.91 -10.39
C SER A 61 -12.33 6.18 -9.94
N ILE A 62 -12.71 6.73 -8.80
CA ILE A 62 -12.05 7.91 -8.21
C ILE A 62 -10.58 7.61 -7.92
N MET A 63 -10.29 6.40 -7.42
CA MET A 63 -8.93 5.89 -7.25
C MET A 63 -8.60 4.89 -8.34
N SER A 64 -7.39 4.97 -8.88
CA SER A 64 -6.88 4.00 -9.85
C SER A 64 -6.56 2.66 -9.20
N LYS A 65 -6.53 1.60 -10.00
CA LYS A 65 -6.08 0.27 -9.52
C LYS A 65 -4.68 0.31 -8.95
N SER A 66 -3.80 1.08 -9.59
CA SER A 66 -2.42 1.27 -9.18
C SER A 66 -2.31 1.90 -7.80
N GLU A 67 -3.11 2.94 -7.51
CA GLU A 67 -3.15 3.59 -6.19
C GLU A 67 -3.60 2.63 -5.10
N VAL A 68 -4.67 1.86 -5.36
CA VAL A 68 -5.21 0.90 -4.39
C VAL A 68 -4.17 -0.18 -4.05
N ILE A 69 -3.51 -0.75 -5.06
CA ILE A 69 -2.48 -1.77 -4.87
C ILE A 69 -1.26 -1.19 -4.15
N THR A 70 -0.83 0.01 -4.53
CA THR A 70 0.31 0.68 -3.90
C THR A 70 0.06 0.95 -2.41
N ILE A 71 -1.11 1.47 -2.04
CA ILE A 71 -1.49 1.69 -0.63
C ILE A 71 -1.46 0.38 0.16
N TYR A 72 -1.95 -0.71 -0.42
CA TYR A 72 -1.93 -2.02 0.22
C TYR A 72 -0.51 -2.55 0.40
N LEU A 73 0.36 -2.42 -0.60
CA LEU A 73 1.77 -2.82 -0.48
C LEU A 73 2.51 -2.00 0.58
N LEU A 74 2.29 -0.69 0.62
CA LEU A 74 2.87 0.20 1.62
C LEU A 74 2.42 -0.14 3.04
N PHE A 75 1.21 -0.66 3.22
CA PHE A 75 0.77 -1.17 4.53
C PHE A 75 1.69 -2.27 5.04
N HIS A 76 2.04 -3.25 4.21
CA HIS A 76 2.93 -4.34 4.60
C HIS A 76 4.36 -3.87 4.90
N LEU A 77 4.79 -2.78 4.27
CA LEU A 77 6.11 -2.19 4.51
C LEU A 77 6.13 -1.24 5.71
N SER A 78 4.98 -0.73 6.12
CA SER A 78 4.88 0.31 7.16
C SER A 78 4.95 -0.20 8.59
N GLY A 79 4.78 -1.52 8.81
CA GLY A 79 4.77 -2.10 10.15
C GLY A 79 3.50 -1.84 10.98
N PHE A 80 2.46 -1.22 10.40
CA PHE A 80 1.16 -1.08 11.07
C PHE A 80 0.49 -2.45 11.24
N ARG A 81 -0.09 -2.71 12.40
CA ARG A 81 -0.80 -3.97 12.68
C ARG A 81 -2.23 -3.99 12.15
N CYS A 82 -2.88 -2.83 12.07
CA CYS A 82 -4.28 -2.71 11.68
C CYS A 82 -4.41 -1.85 10.42
N PHE A 83 -4.94 -2.45 9.35
CA PHE A 83 -5.12 -1.77 8.07
C PHE A 83 -6.07 -0.57 8.16
N LYS A 84 -7.19 -0.69 8.90
CA LYS A 84 -8.13 0.42 9.12
C LYS A 84 -7.44 1.62 9.76
N HIS A 85 -6.63 1.37 10.79
CA HIS A 85 -5.88 2.42 11.47
C HIS A 85 -4.86 3.09 10.54
N TYR A 86 -4.09 2.28 9.80
CA TYR A 86 -3.17 2.75 8.78
C TYR A 86 -3.86 3.64 7.75
N TYR A 87 -4.97 3.18 7.18
CA TYR A 87 -5.67 3.91 6.13
C TYR A 87 -6.23 5.25 6.63
N ILE A 88 -6.96 5.24 7.74
CA ILE A 88 -7.65 6.45 8.25
C ILE A 88 -6.67 7.47 8.84
N PHE A 89 -5.69 7.03 9.60
CA PHE A 89 -4.81 7.94 10.35
C PHE A 89 -3.50 8.25 9.63
N TYR A 90 -3.05 7.42 8.73
CA TYR A 90 -1.81 7.66 8.01
C TYR A 90 -2.06 8.04 6.55
N VAL A 91 -2.74 7.22 5.76
CA VAL A 91 -2.95 7.50 4.34
C VAL A 91 -3.80 8.76 4.14
N GLN A 92 -4.98 8.84 4.75
CA GLN A 92 -5.88 9.98 4.56
C GLN A 92 -5.38 11.30 5.17
N LYS A 93 -4.47 11.27 6.14
CA LYS A 93 -3.97 12.48 6.81
C LYS A 93 -2.59 12.93 6.37
N HIS A 94 -1.71 11.99 6.06
CA HIS A 94 -0.29 12.28 5.82
C HIS A 94 0.18 11.98 4.39
N MET A 95 -0.62 11.30 3.59
CA MET A 95 -0.27 10.94 2.22
C MET A 95 -1.22 11.57 1.19
N GLN A 96 -1.74 12.77 1.49
CA GLN A 96 -2.64 13.47 0.59
C GLN A 96 -1.93 14.05 -0.64
N ASP A 97 -0.62 14.33 -0.51
CA ASP A 97 0.19 14.82 -1.63
C ASP A 97 0.39 13.72 -2.68
N GLU A 98 0.57 12.46 -2.23
CA GLU A 98 0.74 11.30 -3.10
C GLU A 98 -0.60 10.71 -3.57
N PHE A 99 -1.61 10.72 -2.70
CA PHE A 99 -2.95 10.19 -2.97
C PHE A 99 -4.05 11.23 -2.68
N PRO A 100 -4.22 12.23 -3.55
CA PRO A 100 -5.15 13.33 -3.32
C PRO A 100 -6.62 12.90 -3.31
N ASN A 101 -6.96 11.82 -4.00
CA ASN A 101 -8.34 11.37 -4.20
C ASN A 101 -8.69 10.17 -3.30
N THR A 102 -8.30 10.19 -2.04
CA THR A 102 -8.64 9.10 -1.11
C THR A 102 -10.14 9.00 -0.88
N VAL A 103 -10.67 7.78 -0.92
CA VAL A 103 -12.07 7.48 -0.67
C VAL A 103 -12.30 7.04 0.77
N SER A 104 -13.57 6.90 1.21
CA SER A 104 -13.87 6.35 2.52
C SER A 104 -13.32 4.92 2.68
N TYR A 105 -13.05 4.51 3.91
CA TYR A 105 -12.50 3.19 4.20
C TYR A 105 -13.33 2.04 3.62
N ASN A 106 -14.65 2.10 3.76
CA ASN A 106 -15.54 1.05 3.21
C ASN A 106 -15.46 1.01 1.68
N ARG A 107 -15.44 2.17 1.03
CA ARG A 107 -15.30 2.24 -0.42
C ARG A 107 -13.92 1.74 -0.87
N PHE A 108 -12.88 2.01 -0.10
CA PHE A 108 -11.55 1.46 -0.37
C PHE A 108 -11.53 -0.07 -0.32
N LEU A 109 -12.21 -0.69 0.65
CA LEU A 109 -12.33 -2.15 0.72
C LEU A 109 -13.06 -2.74 -0.50
N GLU A 110 -14.12 -2.08 -1.00
CA GLU A 110 -14.79 -2.50 -2.24
C GLU A 110 -13.84 -2.43 -3.44
N LEU A 111 -13.09 -1.34 -3.56
CA LEU A 111 -12.08 -1.20 -4.62
C LEU A 111 -10.98 -2.26 -4.50
N MET A 112 -10.54 -2.56 -3.27
CA MET A 112 -9.54 -3.59 -3.01
C MET A 112 -10.02 -4.97 -3.45
N GLN A 113 -11.29 -5.32 -3.25
CA GLN A 113 -11.87 -6.56 -3.76
C GLN A 113 -11.81 -6.64 -5.29
N SER A 114 -12.03 -5.53 -5.99
CA SER A 114 -11.97 -5.49 -7.45
C SER A 114 -10.55 -5.67 -8.03
N VAL A 115 -9.52 -5.36 -7.24
CA VAL A 115 -8.12 -5.48 -7.66
C VAL A 115 -7.40 -6.70 -7.08
N LEU A 116 -8.10 -7.60 -6.38
CA LEU A 116 -7.50 -8.80 -5.79
C LEU A 116 -6.79 -9.69 -6.83
N LEU A 117 -7.39 -9.87 -7.99
CA LEU A 117 -6.82 -10.70 -9.06
C LEU A 117 -5.50 -10.10 -9.60
N PRO A 118 -5.46 -8.85 -10.10
CA PRO A 118 -4.21 -8.25 -10.54
C PRO A 118 -3.17 -8.18 -9.43
N MET A 119 -3.57 -7.89 -8.20
CA MET A 119 -2.67 -7.84 -7.05
C MET A 119 -2.03 -9.20 -6.75
N THR A 120 -2.81 -10.29 -6.82
CA THR A 120 -2.29 -11.65 -6.62
C THR A 120 -1.29 -12.04 -7.71
N ILE A 121 -1.57 -11.68 -8.96
CA ILE A 121 -0.67 -11.94 -10.09
C ILE A 121 0.60 -11.11 -9.95
N PHE A 122 0.48 -9.83 -9.58
CA PHE A 122 1.63 -8.97 -9.29
C PHE A 122 2.53 -9.55 -8.21
N ALA A 123 1.95 -10.00 -7.09
CA ALA A 123 2.70 -10.62 -6.01
C ALA A 123 3.46 -11.87 -6.48
N LYS A 124 2.83 -12.71 -7.30
CA LYS A 124 3.46 -13.93 -7.82
C LYS A 124 4.56 -13.65 -8.85
N THR A 125 4.39 -12.65 -9.69
CA THR A 125 5.33 -12.38 -10.80
C THR A 125 6.46 -11.45 -10.41
N CYS A 126 6.19 -10.44 -9.60
CA CYS A 126 7.14 -9.38 -9.28
C CYS A 126 7.74 -9.49 -7.88
N CYS A 127 7.00 -10.04 -6.90
CA CYS A 127 7.42 -10.06 -5.50
C CYS A 127 7.97 -11.41 -5.04
N LEU A 128 7.55 -12.51 -5.66
CA LEU A 128 8.12 -13.83 -5.37
C LEU A 128 9.36 -14.02 -6.23
N GLY A 129 10.53 -13.98 -5.60
CA GLY A 129 11.78 -14.40 -6.24
C GLY A 129 11.76 -15.89 -6.61
N ASN A 130 12.75 -16.34 -7.38
CA ASN A 130 12.94 -17.76 -7.69
C ASN A 130 13.01 -18.56 -6.39
N CYS A 131 12.10 -19.51 -6.21
CA CYS A 131 12.13 -20.41 -5.08
C CYS A 131 13.42 -21.22 -5.10
N THR A 132 14.34 -20.92 -4.19
CA THR A 132 15.57 -21.70 -3.97
C THR A 132 15.32 -22.96 -3.12
N GLY A 133 14.08 -23.23 -2.73
CA GLY A 133 13.71 -24.39 -1.91
C GLY A 133 14.06 -24.24 -0.41
N ILE A 134 14.62 -23.10 0.00
CA ILE A 134 14.95 -22.81 1.40
C ILE A 134 14.05 -21.68 1.89
N SER A 135 13.14 -21.99 2.80
CA SER A 135 12.33 -20.98 3.50
C SER A 135 12.80 -20.88 4.95
N PHE A 136 13.15 -19.67 5.37
CA PHE A 136 13.37 -19.36 6.77
C PHE A 136 12.03 -18.98 7.39
N VAL A 137 11.65 -19.68 8.46
CA VAL A 137 10.48 -19.36 9.30
C VAL A 137 11.03 -18.73 10.57
N ASP A 138 10.74 -17.43 10.76
CA ASP A 138 10.98 -16.72 12.02
C ASP A 138 9.80 -16.95 12.99
#